data_0d026c2b8e03fd7dbfba74bd4403523d
#
_entry.id   0d026c2b8e03fd7dbfba74bd4403523d
#
_cell.length_a   1.000
_cell.length_b   1.000
_cell.length_c   1.000
_cell.angle_alpha   90.00
_cell.angle_beta   90.00
_cell.angle_gamma   90.00
#
_symmetry.space_group_name_H-M   'P 1'
#
loop_
_entity.id
_entity.type
_entity.pdbx_description
1 polymer ?
#
loop_
_entity_poly.entity_id
_entity_poly.type
_entity_poly.pdbx_seq_one_letter_code
_entity_poly.pdbx_strand_id
1 'polypeptide(L)'
;MSDLMIQANMTSTKSDLDAKTAFCKCLEDRGFTTEIRQAPADIRAEKDGVEWFFEIKKTSQDKDYFGAATSTEWEQAFKDPAHYRFVICQKLPDDSFHFIELTPAEMMEYSTIPPFKVFFNVPLDGRKKKVNGKSKALHLTEEAFKALNGMYKNLKG
;
A
#
# COMPACT_ATOMS: atom_id res chain seq x y z
N MET A 1 6.71 -9.69 14.30
CA MET A 1 5.69 -9.93 13.25
C MET A 1 4.61 -10.84 13.81
N SER A 2 3.36 -10.46 13.70
CA SER A 2 2.25 -11.27 14.16
C SER A 2 1.40 -11.73 12.99
N ASP A 3 1.20 -13.03 12.88
CA ASP A 3 0.36 -13.64 11.85
C ASP A 3 -1.05 -13.84 12.40
N LEU A 4 -2.03 -13.29 11.73
CA LEU A 4 -3.43 -13.45 12.08
C LEU A 4 -4.17 -14.15 10.96
N MET A 5 -4.58 -15.38 11.22
CA MET A 5 -5.43 -16.14 10.30
C MET A 5 -6.89 -15.90 10.62
N ILE A 6 -7.63 -15.39 9.65
CA ILE A 6 -9.07 -15.20 9.76
C ILE A 6 -9.77 -15.96 8.66
N GLN A 7 -10.69 -16.82 9.07
CA GLN A 7 -11.63 -17.45 8.16
C GLN A 7 -12.84 -16.54 7.99
N ALA A 8 -12.87 -15.79 6.91
CA ALA A 8 -14.05 -15.03 6.53
C ALA A 8 -14.66 -15.68 5.29
N ASN A 9 -15.90 -16.14 5.41
CA ASN A 9 -16.67 -16.62 4.27
C ASN A 9 -17.05 -15.46 3.36
N MET A 10 -16.11 -15.03 2.53
CA MET A 10 -16.30 -13.96 1.57
C MET A 10 -16.19 -14.48 0.14
N THR A 11 -17.06 -13.96 -0.72
CA THR A 11 -17.10 -14.40 -2.11
C THR A 11 -15.95 -13.81 -2.92
N SER A 12 -15.37 -14.62 -3.82
CA SER A 12 -14.17 -14.30 -4.59
C SER A 12 -14.31 -13.14 -5.59
N THR A 13 -15.54 -12.73 -5.92
CA THR A 13 -15.82 -11.65 -6.87
C THR A 13 -15.70 -10.25 -6.29
N LYS A 14 -15.47 -10.16 -5.01
CA LYS A 14 -15.39 -8.88 -4.33
C LYS A 14 -13.98 -8.32 -4.36
N SER A 15 -13.93 -7.00 -4.26
CA SER A 15 -12.73 -6.19 -4.39
C SER A 15 -11.92 -6.14 -3.07
N ASP A 16 -11.00 -5.19 -3.02
CA ASP A 16 -10.23 -4.83 -1.83
C ASP A 16 -11.08 -4.53 -0.61
N LEU A 17 -12.36 -4.17 -0.79
CA LEU A 17 -13.28 -3.92 0.31
C LEU A 17 -13.49 -5.14 1.19
N ASP A 18 -13.48 -6.34 0.62
CA ASP A 18 -13.62 -7.57 1.41
C ASP A 18 -12.44 -7.80 2.34
N ALA A 19 -11.24 -7.55 1.86
CA ALA A 19 -10.02 -7.65 2.67
C ALA A 19 -10.04 -6.64 3.81
N LYS A 20 -10.43 -5.40 3.51
CA LYS A 20 -10.54 -4.32 4.50
C LYS A 20 -11.59 -4.65 5.56
N THR A 21 -12.75 -5.11 5.13
CA THR A 21 -13.85 -5.48 6.04
C THR A 21 -13.45 -6.65 6.94
N ALA A 22 -12.80 -7.67 6.39
CA ALA A 22 -12.31 -8.81 7.16
C ALA A 22 -11.28 -8.39 8.20
N PHE A 23 -10.38 -7.50 7.84
CA PHE A 23 -9.38 -7.00 8.78
C PHE A 23 -9.98 -6.09 9.85
N CYS A 24 -10.97 -5.27 9.52
CA CYS A 24 -11.72 -4.49 10.49
C CYS A 24 -12.35 -5.39 11.56
N LYS A 25 -12.95 -6.49 11.14
CA LYS A 25 -13.53 -7.45 12.08
C LYS A 25 -12.49 -8.05 13.01
N CYS A 26 -11.31 -8.34 12.49
CA CYS A 26 -10.18 -8.80 13.27
C CYS A 26 -9.78 -7.77 14.34
N LEU A 27 -9.71 -6.50 13.96
CA LEU A 27 -9.39 -5.41 14.87
C LEU A 27 -10.48 -5.21 15.92
N GLU A 28 -11.75 -5.30 15.54
CA GLU A 28 -12.88 -5.19 16.45
C GLU A 28 -12.86 -6.30 17.51
N ASP A 29 -12.51 -7.52 17.12
CA ASP A 29 -12.33 -8.65 18.03
C ASP A 29 -11.18 -8.40 19.02
N ARG A 30 -10.24 -7.52 18.68
CA ARG A 30 -9.12 -7.10 19.54
C ARG A 30 -9.46 -5.84 20.37
N GLY A 31 -10.67 -5.34 20.28
CA GLY A 31 -11.14 -4.20 21.06
C GLY A 31 -10.99 -2.83 20.39
N PHE A 32 -10.68 -2.79 19.10
CA PHE A 32 -10.64 -1.54 18.34
C PHE A 32 -12.03 -1.14 17.84
N THR A 33 -12.25 0.15 17.69
CA THR A 33 -13.29 0.69 16.80
C THR A 33 -12.61 1.00 15.47
N THR A 34 -13.29 0.73 14.35
CA THR A 34 -12.69 0.81 13.02
C THR A 34 -13.48 1.68 12.07
N GLU A 35 -12.78 2.28 11.12
CA GLU A 35 -13.36 3.07 10.04
C GLU A 35 -12.54 2.86 8.78
N ILE A 36 -13.18 2.45 7.68
CA ILE A 36 -12.54 2.34 6.37
C ILE A 36 -12.45 3.74 5.76
N ARG A 37 -11.24 4.12 5.32
CA ARG A 37 -10.95 5.43 4.75
C ARG A 37 -10.10 5.31 3.50
N GLN A 38 -9.90 6.45 2.83
CA GLN A 38 -8.94 6.56 1.72
C GLN A 38 -7.63 7.19 2.14
N ALA A 39 -7.64 8.01 3.17
CA ALA A 39 -6.47 8.72 3.67
C ALA A 39 -6.57 8.92 5.19
N PRO A 40 -5.48 8.91 5.94
CA PRO A 40 -4.08 8.69 5.51
C PRO A 40 -3.71 7.22 5.27
N ALA A 41 -4.63 6.29 5.55
CA ALA A 41 -4.49 4.87 5.30
C ALA A 41 -5.87 4.25 5.03
N ASP A 42 -5.90 2.99 4.64
CA ASP A 42 -7.14 2.28 4.30
C ASP A 42 -8.08 2.12 5.49
N ILE A 43 -7.53 1.95 6.68
CA ILE A 43 -8.30 1.76 7.91
C ILE A 43 -7.74 2.67 8.99
N ARG A 44 -8.63 3.42 9.61
CA ARG A 44 -8.39 4.11 10.88
C ARG A 44 -8.99 3.28 12.00
N ALA A 45 -8.27 3.07 13.07
CA ALA A 45 -8.78 2.36 14.23
C ALA A 45 -8.43 3.11 15.50
N GLU A 46 -9.20 2.89 16.55
CA GLU A 46 -8.98 3.52 17.84
C GLU A 46 -9.16 2.50 18.95
N LYS A 47 -8.24 2.50 19.89
CA LYS A 47 -8.31 1.69 21.10
C LYS A 47 -7.70 2.46 22.27
N ASP A 48 -8.41 2.53 23.38
CA ASP A 48 -7.96 3.19 24.61
C ASP A 48 -7.52 4.65 24.38
N GLY A 49 -8.25 5.35 23.49
CA GLY A 49 -7.96 6.74 23.14
C GLY A 49 -6.78 6.93 22.19
N VAL A 50 -6.18 5.85 21.69
CA VAL A 50 -5.05 5.89 20.77
C VAL A 50 -5.50 5.58 19.35
N GLU A 51 -5.12 6.44 18.41
CA GLU A 51 -5.44 6.30 16.99
C GLU A 51 -4.37 5.49 16.28
N TRP A 52 -4.82 4.53 15.47
CA TRP A 52 -3.97 3.65 14.66
C TRP A 52 -4.36 3.73 13.20
N PHE A 53 -3.39 3.51 12.32
CA PHE A 53 -3.61 3.46 10.88
C PHE A 53 -3.06 2.16 10.30
N PHE A 54 -3.86 1.55 9.41
CA PHE A 54 -3.53 0.28 8.76
C PHE A 54 -3.68 0.42 7.26
N GLU A 55 -2.59 0.17 6.54
CA GLU A 55 -2.56 0.16 5.07
C GLU A 55 -2.61 -1.28 4.58
N ILE A 56 -3.64 -1.60 3.80
CA ILE A 56 -3.91 -2.97 3.36
C ILE A 56 -3.29 -3.22 1.99
N LYS A 57 -2.47 -4.26 1.90
CA LYS A 57 -1.88 -4.74 0.66
C LYS A 57 -2.37 -6.15 0.38
N LYS A 58 -3.25 -6.31 -0.60
CA LYS A 58 -3.90 -7.57 -0.92
C LYS A 58 -3.13 -8.35 -1.97
N THR A 59 -3.03 -9.67 -1.79
CA THR A 59 -2.46 -10.59 -2.76
C THR A 59 -3.17 -11.94 -2.72
N SER A 60 -3.14 -12.66 -3.82
CA SER A 60 -3.56 -14.06 -3.90
C SER A 60 -2.39 -14.99 -4.19
N GLN A 61 -1.16 -14.49 -4.16
CA GLN A 61 0.04 -15.30 -4.36
C GLN A 61 0.30 -16.19 -3.14
N ASP A 62 0.93 -17.33 -3.37
CA ASP A 62 1.09 -18.37 -2.35
C ASP A 62 2.47 -18.38 -1.67
N LYS A 63 3.49 -17.78 -2.29
CA LYS A 63 4.87 -17.78 -1.76
C LYS A 63 5.36 -16.39 -1.43
N ASP A 64 5.59 -15.60 -2.47
CA ASP A 64 6.13 -14.26 -2.33
C ASP A 64 5.16 -13.24 -2.91
N TYR A 65 5.03 -12.12 -2.23
CA TYR A 65 4.25 -11.01 -2.72
C TYR A 65 5.17 -9.86 -3.09
N PHE A 66 5.29 -9.60 -4.39
CA PHE A 66 5.96 -8.42 -4.90
C PHE A 66 4.93 -7.34 -5.16
N GLY A 67 4.98 -6.29 -4.35
CA GLY A 67 4.06 -5.16 -4.43
C GLY A 67 4.80 -3.85 -4.26
N ALA A 68 4.05 -2.77 -4.17
CA ALA A 68 4.59 -1.44 -3.98
C ALA A 68 3.78 -0.67 -2.93
N ALA A 69 4.49 0.09 -2.12
CA ALA A 69 3.90 1.12 -1.28
C ALA A 69 4.33 2.48 -1.85
N THR A 70 3.39 3.40 -1.91
CA THR A 70 3.63 4.73 -2.47
C THR A 70 4.44 5.60 -1.51
N SER A 71 5.05 6.66 -2.04
CA SER A 71 5.74 7.64 -1.21
C SER A 71 4.83 8.26 -0.15
N THR A 72 3.57 8.50 -0.49
CA THR A 72 2.58 9.04 0.45
C THR A 72 2.30 8.07 1.60
N GLU A 73 2.18 6.76 1.31
CA GLU A 73 2.00 5.75 2.34
C GLU A 73 3.20 5.67 3.28
N TRP A 74 4.41 5.70 2.74
CA TRP A 74 5.63 5.73 3.55
C TRP A 74 5.76 7.01 4.38
N GLU A 75 5.38 8.14 3.81
CA GLU A 75 5.35 9.41 4.51
C GLU A 75 4.44 9.36 5.75
N GLN A 76 3.24 8.80 5.58
CA GLN A 76 2.31 8.62 6.69
C GLN A 76 2.86 7.63 7.73
N ALA A 77 3.48 6.54 7.28
CA ALA A 77 4.09 5.55 8.17
C ALA A 77 5.18 6.17 9.05
N PHE A 78 6.00 7.06 8.49
CA PHE A 78 7.09 7.69 9.23
C PHE A 78 6.64 8.82 10.16
N LYS A 79 5.43 9.34 9.98
CA LYS A 79 4.89 10.36 10.90
C LYS A 79 4.62 9.82 12.29
N ASP A 80 4.08 8.60 12.38
CA ASP A 80 3.81 7.93 13.65
C ASP A 80 4.02 6.42 13.48
N PRO A 81 5.27 5.96 13.42
CA PRO A 81 5.55 4.55 13.15
C PRO A 81 5.06 3.61 14.25
N ALA A 82 4.88 4.10 15.46
CA ALA A 82 4.36 3.29 16.57
C ALA A 82 2.91 2.85 16.34
N HIS A 83 2.13 3.65 15.61
CA HIS A 83 0.70 3.45 15.42
C HIS A 83 0.31 3.31 13.94
N TYR A 84 1.26 2.98 13.08
CA TYR A 84 1.04 2.68 11.67
C TYR A 84 1.46 1.24 11.37
N ARG A 85 0.65 0.52 10.59
CA ARG A 85 0.96 -0.85 10.18
C ARG A 85 0.70 -1.03 8.69
N PHE A 86 1.61 -1.73 8.03
CA PHE A 86 1.34 -2.32 6.72
C PHE A 86 0.77 -3.72 6.98
N VAL A 87 -0.35 -4.03 6.35
CA VAL A 87 -1.00 -5.32 6.52
C VAL A 87 -1.05 -6.03 5.18
N ILE A 88 -0.32 -7.13 5.07
CA ILE A 88 -0.40 -7.99 3.90
C ILE A 88 -1.61 -8.90 4.09
N CYS A 89 -2.55 -8.82 3.16
CA CYS A 89 -3.75 -9.62 3.17
C CYS A 89 -3.66 -10.66 2.07
N GLN A 90 -3.32 -11.88 2.44
CA GLN A 90 -3.23 -12.99 1.51
C GLN A 90 -4.58 -13.71 1.42
N LYS A 91 -5.16 -13.71 0.23
CA LYS A 91 -6.36 -14.48 -0.04
C LYS A 91 -5.99 -15.93 -0.32
N LEU A 92 -6.56 -16.85 0.45
CA LEU A 92 -6.31 -18.28 0.32
C LEU A 92 -7.29 -18.94 -0.66
N PRO A 93 -6.98 -20.17 -1.17
CA PRO A 93 -7.87 -20.85 -2.13
C PRO A 93 -9.30 -21.12 -1.63
N ASP A 94 -9.49 -21.21 -0.32
CA ASP A 94 -10.81 -21.40 0.31
C ASP A 94 -11.57 -20.09 0.56
N ASP A 95 -11.10 -18.98 -0.04
CA ASP A 95 -11.63 -17.62 0.13
C ASP A 95 -11.44 -17.02 1.54
N SER A 96 -10.69 -17.66 2.42
CA SER A 96 -10.26 -17.05 3.68
C SER A 96 -9.09 -16.12 3.47
N PHE A 97 -8.74 -15.36 4.51
CA PHE A 97 -7.62 -14.43 4.48
C PHE A 97 -6.60 -14.77 5.57
N HIS A 98 -5.33 -14.68 5.19
CA HIS A 98 -4.20 -14.67 6.11
C HIS A 98 -3.66 -13.26 6.18
N PHE A 99 -3.55 -12.70 7.38
CA PHE A 99 -3.06 -11.33 7.57
C PHE A 99 -1.69 -11.35 8.23
N ILE A 100 -0.77 -10.56 7.67
CA ILE A 100 0.55 -10.32 8.23
C ILE A 100 0.65 -8.83 8.53
N GLU A 101 0.69 -8.47 9.80
CA GLU A 101 0.88 -7.10 10.24
C GLU A 101 2.36 -6.79 10.38
N LEU A 102 2.81 -5.74 9.71
CA LEU A 102 4.19 -5.29 9.72
C LEU A 102 4.28 -3.86 10.24
N THR A 103 5.17 -3.63 11.20
CA THR A 103 5.56 -2.26 11.53
C THR A 103 6.28 -1.63 10.34
N PRO A 104 6.38 -0.29 10.25
CA PRO A 104 7.20 0.33 9.20
C PRO A 104 8.64 -0.18 9.19
N ALA A 105 9.24 -0.42 10.35
CA ALA A 105 10.59 -0.96 10.44
C ALA A 105 10.70 -2.37 9.85
N GLU A 106 9.74 -3.25 10.17
CA GLU A 106 9.69 -4.59 9.59
C GLU A 106 9.46 -4.56 8.08
N MET A 107 8.57 -3.68 7.61
CA MET A 107 8.30 -3.53 6.18
C MET A 107 9.56 -3.05 5.42
N MET A 108 10.35 -2.17 6.02
CA MET A 108 11.62 -1.72 5.43
C MET A 108 12.60 -2.85 5.18
N GLU A 109 12.61 -3.88 6.03
CA GLU A 109 13.51 -5.04 5.86
C GLU A 109 13.26 -5.79 4.55
N TYR A 110 12.04 -5.74 4.03
CA TYR A 110 11.66 -6.37 2.77
C TYR A 110 11.65 -5.41 1.58
N SER A 111 11.97 -4.14 1.81
CA SER A 111 11.75 -3.09 0.82
C SER A 111 13.04 -2.66 0.13
N THR A 112 12.95 -2.36 -1.15
CA THR A 112 14.05 -1.85 -1.97
C THR A 112 13.58 -0.67 -2.79
N ILE A 113 14.50 0.20 -3.15
CA ILE A 113 14.25 1.34 -4.04
C ILE A 113 14.91 1.04 -5.39
N PRO A 114 14.13 0.61 -6.40
CA PRO A 114 14.70 0.35 -7.72
C PRO A 114 15.01 1.64 -8.48
N PRO A 115 15.80 1.56 -9.57
CA PRO A 115 15.95 2.68 -10.49
C PRO A 115 14.58 3.12 -11.03
N PHE A 116 14.37 4.42 -11.17
CA PHE A 116 13.13 4.92 -11.74
C PHE A 116 13.08 4.65 -13.24
N LYS A 117 11.84 4.58 -13.78
CA LYS A 117 11.56 4.46 -15.21
C LYS A 117 10.67 5.63 -15.63
N VAL A 118 10.83 6.04 -16.87
CA VAL A 118 9.94 7.04 -17.47
C VAL A 118 8.98 6.28 -18.37
N PHE A 119 7.69 6.45 -18.15
CA PHE A 119 6.65 5.81 -18.93
C PHE A 119 6.15 6.76 -20.02
N PHE A 120 5.84 6.20 -21.18
CA PHE A 120 5.26 6.95 -22.27
C PHE A 120 4.03 6.24 -22.83
N ASN A 121 3.13 7.03 -23.39
CA ASN A 121 2.00 6.53 -24.13
C ASN A 121 1.83 7.38 -25.38
N VAL A 122 2.33 6.84 -26.50
CA VAL A 122 2.35 7.54 -27.79
C VAL A 122 1.21 6.99 -28.65
N PRO A 123 0.25 7.83 -29.09
CA PRO A 123 -0.79 7.37 -30.00
C PRO A 123 -0.17 6.98 -31.36
N LEU A 124 -0.34 5.71 -31.77
CA LEU A 124 0.23 5.19 -32.99
C LEU A 124 -0.51 5.64 -34.25
N ASP A 125 -1.72 6.16 -34.09
CA ASP A 125 -2.53 6.72 -35.19
C ASP A 125 -2.23 8.21 -35.48
N GLY A 126 -1.21 8.76 -34.84
CA GLY A 126 -0.78 10.15 -35.05
C GLY A 126 -1.62 11.20 -34.33
N ARG A 127 -2.62 10.81 -33.55
CA ARG A 127 -3.39 11.78 -32.75
C ARG A 127 -2.48 12.46 -31.73
N LYS A 128 -2.64 13.75 -31.58
CA LYS A 128 -1.95 14.48 -30.52
C LYS A 128 -2.71 14.29 -29.20
N LYS A 129 -2.04 13.69 -28.22
CA LYS A 129 -2.58 13.55 -26.87
C LYS A 129 -1.84 14.52 -25.95
N LYS A 130 -2.57 15.44 -25.36
CA LYS A 130 -2.00 16.31 -24.32
C LYS A 130 -1.92 15.55 -23.01
N VAL A 131 -0.83 15.76 -22.26
CA VAL A 131 -0.73 15.30 -20.90
C VAL A 131 -1.85 15.96 -20.10
N ASN A 132 -2.70 15.16 -19.48
CA ASN A 132 -3.83 15.69 -18.73
C ASN A 132 -3.33 16.27 -17.40
N GLY A 133 -3.56 17.56 -17.17
CA GLY A 133 -3.19 18.26 -15.94
C GLY A 133 -3.89 17.73 -14.67
N LYS A 134 -4.86 16.84 -14.81
CA LYS A 134 -5.50 16.15 -13.69
C LYS A 134 -4.77 14.87 -13.29
N SER A 135 -3.79 14.43 -14.06
CA SER A 135 -2.98 13.27 -13.71
C SER A 135 -2.08 13.61 -12.51
N LYS A 136 -1.99 12.69 -11.56
CA LYS A 136 -1.03 12.79 -10.45
C LYS A 136 0.42 12.58 -10.90
N ALA A 137 0.62 12.09 -12.11
CA ALA A 137 1.95 11.88 -12.67
C ALA A 137 2.57 13.23 -13.09
N LEU A 138 3.84 13.37 -12.82
CA LEU A 138 4.59 14.55 -13.25
C LEU A 138 4.95 14.42 -14.73
N HIS A 139 4.81 15.53 -15.46
CA HIS A 139 5.27 15.58 -16.85
C HIS A 139 6.80 15.57 -16.89
N LEU A 140 7.37 14.78 -17.79
CA LEU A 140 8.82 14.71 -17.93
C LEU A 140 9.38 16.02 -18.49
N THR A 141 10.37 16.55 -17.81
CA THR A 141 11.25 17.61 -18.29
C THR A 141 12.70 17.17 -18.09
N GLU A 142 13.61 17.77 -18.84
CA GLU A 142 15.04 17.49 -18.65
C GLU A 142 15.50 17.79 -17.22
N GLU A 143 14.98 18.87 -16.64
CA GLU A 143 15.29 19.28 -15.28
C GLU A 143 14.81 18.27 -14.26
N ALA A 144 13.56 17.79 -14.41
CA ALA A 144 12.99 16.76 -13.53
C ALA A 144 13.80 15.47 -13.63
N PHE A 145 14.17 15.06 -14.83
CA PHE A 145 15.02 13.88 -15.04
C PHE A 145 16.36 14.01 -14.33
N LYS A 146 17.05 15.11 -14.49
CA LYS A 146 18.35 15.34 -13.86
C LYS A 146 18.26 15.33 -12.34
N ALA A 147 17.23 15.94 -11.78
CA ALA A 147 17.00 15.97 -10.33
C ALA A 147 16.78 14.56 -9.78
N LEU A 148 15.87 13.80 -10.37
CA LEU A 148 15.56 12.43 -9.91
C LEU A 148 16.76 11.49 -10.08
N ASN A 149 17.43 11.57 -11.21
CA ASN A 149 18.58 10.72 -11.50
C ASN A 149 19.77 11.02 -10.58
N GLY A 150 20.00 12.29 -10.28
CA GLY A 150 21.02 12.72 -9.33
C GLY A 150 20.72 12.23 -7.92
N MET A 151 19.49 12.37 -7.46
CA MET A 151 19.06 11.86 -6.16
C MET A 151 19.28 10.35 -6.05
N TYR A 152 18.83 9.58 -7.04
CA TYR A 152 18.98 8.14 -7.03
C TYR A 152 20.46 7.71 -6.98
N LYS A 153 21.31 8.35 -7.79
CA LYS A 153 22.75 8.07 -7.81
C LYS A 153 23.41 8.39 -6.47
N ASN A 154 23.01 9.48 -5.83
CA ASN A 154 23.55 9.88 -4.53
C ASN A 154 23.16 8.87 -3.42
N LEU A 155 21.93 8.37 -3.45
CA LEU A 155 21.47 7.35 -2.50
C LEU A 155 22.18 6.01 -2.68
N LYS A 156 22.55 5.71 -3.90
CA LYS A 156 23.24 4.46 -4.23
C LYS A 156 24.69 4.45 -3.77
N GLY A 157 25.26 5.60 -3.51
CA GLY A 157 26.64 5.79 -3.04
C GLY A 157 27.62 5.90 -4.14
#